data_2008137f6bc720075c8592b9e603889e
#
_entry.id   2008137f6bc720075c8592b9e603889e
#
_cell.length_a   1.000
_cell.length_b   1.000
_cell.length_c   1.000
_cell.angle_alpha   90.00
_cell.angle_beta   90.00
_cell.angle_gamma   90.00
#
_symmetry.space_group_name_H-M   'P 1'
#
loop_
_entity.id
_entity.type
_entity.pdbx_description
1 polymer ?
#
loop_
_entity_poly.entity_id
_entity_poly.type
_entity_poly.pdbx_seq_one_letter_code
_entity_poly.pdbx_strand_id
1 'polypeptide(L)' 'ADADMSLKFRLQQIEKLLIQDSLRRHLHSIDAVALELGIAKRTLYHRMKQLDIS' A
#
# COMPACT_ATOMS: atom_id res chain seq x y z
N ALA A 1 -18.53 15.31 -7.37
CA ALA A 1 -17.11 15.53 -7.53
C ALA A 1 -16.37 15.40 -6.21
N ASP A 2 -16.81 16.16 -5.22
CA ASP A 2 -16.15 16.13 -3.90
C ASP A 2 -16.28 14.78 -3.22
N ALA A 3 -17.42 14.11 -3.38
CA ALA A 3 -17.64 12.79 -2.81
C ALA A 3 -16.69 11.76 -3.40
N ASP A 4 -16.47 11.81 -4.71
CA ASP A 4 -15.56 10.88 -5.38
C ASP A 4 -14.12 11.11 -4.94
N MET A 5 -13.70 12.35 -4.82
CA MET A 5 -12.35 12.67 -4.36
C MET A 5 -12.14 12.26 -2.91
N SER A 6 -13.15 12.46 -2.08
CA SER A 6 -13.09 12.06 -0.68
C SER A 6 -12.97 10.54 -0.53
N LEU A 7 -13.73 9.79 -1.32
CA LEU A 7 -13.66 8.33 -1.31
C LEU A 7 -12.30 7.84 -1.78
N LYS A 8 -11.78 8.41 -2.86
CA LYS A 8 -10.47 8.05 -3.39
C LYS A 8 -9.38 8.31 -2.36
N PHE A 9 -9.44 9.46 -1.69
CA PHE A 9 -8.48 9.81 -0.65
C PHE A 9 -8.52 8.79 0.50
N ARG A 10 -9.72 8.44 0.94
CA ARG A 10 -9.89 7.48 2.04
C ARG A 10 -9.37 6.10 1.67
N LEU A 11 -9.64 5.65 0.44
CA LEU A 11 -9.15 4.38 -0.03
C LEU A 11 -7.62 4.35 -0.07
N GLN A 12 -7.00 5.46 -0.48
CA GLN A 12 -5.55 5.56 -0.47
C GLN A 12 -4.98 5.50 0.93
N GLN A 13 -5.64 6.11 1.90
CA GLN A 13 -5.22 6.07 3.30
C GLN A 13 -5.29 4.65 3.85
N ILE A 14 -6.36 3.93 3.56
CA ILE A 14 -6.53 2.54 3.97
C ILE A 14 -5.43 1.67 3.35
N GLU A 15 -5.19 1.83 2.06
CA GLU A 15 -4.15 1.08 1.36
C GLU A 15 -2.77 1.35 1.96
N LYS A 16 -2.48 2.61 2.26
CA LYS A 16 -1.22 2.98 2.89
C LYS A 16 -1.03 2.28 4.23
N LEU A 17 -2.08 2.30 5.06
CA LEU A 17 -2.03 1.64 6.37
C LEU A 17 -1.84 0.13 6.24
N LEU A 18 -2.51 -0.50 5.28
CA LEU A 18 -2.38 -1.93 5.04
C LEU A 18 -0.94 -2.30 4.65
N ILE A 19 -0.36 -1.52 3.74
CA ILE A 19 1.01 -1.77 3.29
C ILE A 19 1.99 -1.54 4.44
N GLN A 20 1.84 -0.44 5.17
CA GLN A 20 2.72 -0.13 6.29
C GLN A 20 2.64 -1.20 7.38
N ASP A 21 1.45 -1.67 7.69
CA ASP A 21 1.25 -2.73 8.67
C ASP A 21 1.92 -4.03 8.23
N SER A 22 1.73 -4.40 6.96
CA SER A 22 2.33 -5.59 6.41
C SER A 22 3.86 -5.51 6.41
N LEU A 23 4.41 -4.35 6.03
CA LEU A 23 5.86 -4.12 6.10
C LEU A 23 6.39 -4.31 7.50
N ARG A 24 5.69 -3.80 8.49
CA ARG A 24 6.09 -3.91 9.89
C ARG A 24 6.07 -5.36 10.36
N ARG A 25 5.00 -6.09 10.03
CA ARG A 25 4.86 -7.49 10.43
C ARG A 25 5.90 -8.40 9.77
N HIS A 26 6.32 -8.07 8.56
CA HIS A 26 7.29 -8.86 7.80
C HIS A 26 8.69 -8.28 7.82
N LEU A 27 8.97 -7.36 8.75
CA LEU A 27 10.29 -6.75 8.92
C LEU A 27 10.81 -6.12 7.62
N HIS A 28 9.92 -5.44 6.90
CA HIS A 28 10.20 -4.75 5.64
C HIS A 28 10.62 -5.68 4.50
N SER A 29 10.27 -6.96 4.57
CA SER A 29 10.52 -7.88 3.47
C SER A 29 9.52 -7.64 2.35
N ILE A 30 10.00 -7.08 1.25
CA ILE A 30 9.15 -6.78 0.09
C ILE A 30 8.54 -8.06 -0.49
N ASP A 31 9.33 -9.14 -0.53
CA ASP A 31 8.84 -10.43 -1.02
C ASP A 31 7.64 -10.92 -0.20
N ALA A 32 7.77 -10.88 1.13
CA ALA A 32 6.71 -11.36 2.01
C ALA A 32 5.46 -10.49 1.93
N VAL A 33 5.65 -9.17 1.86
CA VAL A 33 4.53 -8.22 1.76
C VAL A 33 3.78 -8.41 0.43
N ALA A 34 4.51 -8.53 -0.67
CA ALA A 34 3.91 -8.73 -1.98
C ALA A 34 3.11 -10.04 -2.01
N LEU A 35 3.65 -11.09 -1.40
CA LEU A 35 2.97 -12.38 -1.32
C LEU A 35 1.68 -12.28 -0.48
N GLU A 36 1.76 -11.61 0.67
CA GLU A 36 0.60 -11.44 1.53
C GLU A 36 -0.51 -10.64 0.83
N LEU A 37 -0.14 -9.57 0.12
CA LEU A 37 -1.10 -8.72 -0.56
C LEU A 37 -1.55 -9.30 -1.92
N GLY A 38 -0.91 -10.37 -2.37
CA GLY A 38 -1.27 -11.01 -3.65
C GLY A 38 -0.95 -10.17 -4.87
N ILE A 39 0.12 -9.37 -4.81
CA ILE A 39 0.55 -8.51 -5.92
C ILE A 39 2.02 -8.77 -6.25
N ALA A 40 2.44 -8.36 -7.45
CA ALA A 40 3.83 -8.45 -7.85
C ALA A 40 4.67 -7.43 -7.09
N LYS A 41 5.96 -7.71 -6.88
CA LYS A 41 6.87 -6.79 -6.22
C LYS A 41 6.91 -5.44 -6.92
N ARG A 42 6.91 -5.44 -8.26
CA ARG A 42 6.90 -4.20 -9.04
C ARG A 42 5.68 -3.36 -8.69
N THR A 43 4.51 -4.00 -8.61
CA THR A 43 3.27 -3.32 -8.26
C THR A 43 3.36 -2.75 -6.85
N LEU A 44 3.92 -3.51 -5.91
CA LEU A 44 4.10 -3.05 -4.54
C LEU A 44 4.98 -1.80 -4.48
N TYR A 45 6.13 -1.80 -5.17
CA TYR A 45 7.01 -0.63 -5.21
C TYR A 45 6.30 0.57 -5.81
N HIS A 46 5.54 0.35 -6.88
CA HIS A 46 4.80 1.43 -7.53
C HIS A 46 3.76 2.04 -6.59
N ARG A 47 3.04 1.19 -5.87
CA ARG A 47 2.04 1.65 -4.89
C ARG A 47 2.69 2.40 -3.74
N MET A 48 3.80 1.87 -3.23
CA MET A 48 4.53 2.54 -2.15
C MET A 48 4.99 3.94 -2.57
N LYS A 49 5.47 4.07 -3.80
CA LYS A 49 5.89 5.36 -4.33
C LYS A 49 4.71 6.32 -4.43
N GLN A 50 3.57 5.85 -4.94
CA GLN A 50 2.36 6.68 -5.05
C GLN A 50 1.85 7.13 -3.69
N LEU A 51 1.98 6.29 -2.67
CA LEU A 51 1.49 6.55 -1.32
C LEU A 51 2.56 7.20 -0.42
N ASP A 52 3.73 7.48 -0.97
CA ASP A 52 4.84 8.10 -0.25
C ASP A 52 5.26 7.27 0.98
N ILE A 53 5.36 5.97 0.79
CA ILE A 53 5.83 5.03 1.81
C ILE A 53 7.31 4.75 1.56
N SER A 54 8.12 4.92 2.59
CA SER A 54 9.56 4.65 2.51
C SER A 54 9.90 3.23 2.93
#